data_908ac7f872cff535a7df696035673a2e
#
_entry.id   908ac7f872cff535a7df696035673a2e
#
_cell.length_a   1.000
_cell.length_b   1.000
_cell.length_c   1.000
_cell.angle_alpha   90.00
_cell.angle_beta   90.00
_cell.angle_gamma   90.00
#
_symmetry.space_group_name_H-M   'P 1'
#
loop_
_entity.id
_entity.type
_entity.pdbx_description
1 polymer ?
#
loop_
_entity_poly.entity_id
_entity_poly.type
_entity_poly.pdbx_seq_one_letter_code
_entity_poly.pdbx_strand_id
1 'polypeptide(L)'
;MENPFTTYSLWAGLFGGLALFLFGMDVMTHALKSAAGDYIKDILARMTSNRLLGMMTGAMVTAVIQSSSVTTVLMVGFISAGLMTMAQSVAVIIGANIGTTITAQILAFKVTALALPLIAGGFLVSFTVKSEHWKQAGSIVLGLGLVFYGMALMSEALYPLRSFPPFIEFMVSMKNPLMGAAVGAGFTAIV
;
A
#
# COMPACT_ATOMS: atom_id res chain seq x y z
N MET A 1 -17.61 -36.62 3.31
CA MET A 1 -16.70 -35.59 2.80
C MET A 1 -17.39 -34.28 3.04
N GLU A 2 -17.05 -33.62 4.14
CA GLU A 2 -17.59 -32.29 4.44
C GLU A 2 -17.09 -31.31 3.38
N ASN A 3 -18.06 -30.59 2.82
CA ASN A 3 -17.78 -29.52 1.86
C ASN A 3 -16.91 -28.47 2.57
N PRO A 4 -15.62 -28.26 2.23
CA PRO A 4 -14.75 -27.32 2.94
C PRO A 4 -15.19 -25.86 2.76
N PHE A 5 -16.31 -25.65 2.08
CA PHE A 5 -16.91 -24.36 1.80
C PHE A 5 -18.14 -24.13 2.64
N THR A 6 -17.94 -23.89 3.91
CA THR A 6 -18.95 -23.13 4.63
C THR A 6 -18.80 -21.67 4.16
N THR A 7 -19.90 -21.05 3.74
CA THR A 7 -19.99 -19.61 3.44
C THR A 7 -19.27 -18.80 4.52
N TYR A 8 -19.23 -19.30 5.74
CA TYR A 8 -18.50 -18.75 6.88
C TYR A 8 -16.98 -18.69 6.66
N SER A 9 -16.32 -19.76 6.18
CA SER A 9 -14.86 -19.76 5.99
C SER A 9 -14.41 -18.78 4.90
N LEU A 10 -15.23 -18.61 3.85
CA LEU A 10 -14.98 -17.60 2.82
C LEU A 10 -15.04 -16.19 3.38
N TRP A 11 -16.14 -15.86 4.08
CA TRP A 11 -16.31 -14.53 4.66
C TRP A 11 -15.29 -14.24 5.78
N ALA A 12 -15.04 -15.23 6.64
CA ALA A 12 -14.04 -15.08 7.70
C ALA A 12 -12.62 -14.87 7.13
N GLY A 13 -12.23 -15.63 6.10
CA GLY A 13 -10.94 -15.47 5.44
C GLY A 13 -10.82 -14.15 4.68
N LEU A 14 -11.89 -13.71 4.00
CA LEU A 14 -11.91 -12.46 3.25
C LEU A 14 -11.84 -11.25 4.19
N PHE A 15 -12.76 -11.14 5.15
CA PHE A 15 -12.80 -10.00 6.07
C PHE A 15 -11.66 -10.04 7.09
N GLY A 16 -11.28 -11.21 7.59
CA GLY A 16 -10.12 -11.36 8.47
C GLY A 16 -8.81 -11.02 7.75
N GLY A 17 -8.66 -11.48 6.51
CA GLY A 17 -7.52 -11.12 5.66
C GLY A 17 -7.47 -9.63 5.34
N LEU A 18 -8.62 -9.02 5.02
CA LEU A 18 -8.72 -7.58 4.78
C LEU A 18 -8.37 -6.77 6.05
N ALA A 19 -8.87 -7.18 7.21
CA ALA A 19 -8.55 -6.52 8.48
C ALA A 19 -7.05 -6.56 8.77
N LEU A 20 -6.40 -7.73 8.59
CA LEU A 20 -4.95 -7.86 8.77
C LEU A 20 -4.16 -7.05 7.74
N PHE A 21 -4.62 -7.00 6.49
CA PHE A 21 -4.02 -6.19 5.44
C PHE A 21 -4.06 -4.71 5.80
N LEU A 22 -5.24 -4.19 6.15
CA LEU A 22 -5.41 -2.78 6.51
C LEU A 22 -4.64 -2.41 7.79
N PHE A 23 -4.68 -3.28 8.80
CA PHE A 23 -3.92 -3.07 10.02
C PHE A 23 -2.40 -3.09 9.77
N GLY A 24 -1.92 -4.04 8.96
CA GLY A 24 -0.51 -4.09 8.55
C GLY A 24 -0.07 -2.84 7.78
N MET A 25 -0.92 -2.34 6.87
CA MET A 25 -0.68 -1.08 6.16
C MET A 25 -0.61 0.10 7.12
N ASP A 26 -1.49 0.16 8.11
CA ASP A 26 -1.50 1.23 9.10
C ASP A 26 -0.23 1.21 9.96
N VAL A 27 0.13 0.07 10.52
CA VAL A 27 1.36 -0.13 11.31
C VAL A 27 2.60 0.26 10.49
N MET A 28 2.70 -0.22 9.25
CA MET A 28 3.82 0.10 8.36
C MET A 28 3.89 1.60 8.06
N THR A 29 2.76 2.21 7.72
CA THR A 29 2.67 3.63 7.37
C THR A 29 3.03 4.53 8.55
N HIS A 30 2.52 4.23 9.73
CA HIS A 30 2.87 4.96 10.95
C HIS A 30 4.37 4.87 11.26
N ALA A 31 4.95 3.69 11.17
CA ALA A 31 6.37 3.48 11.41
C ALA A 31 7.25 4.19 10.37
N LEU A 32 6.87 4.15 9.07
CA LEU A 32 7.55 4.87 8.00
C LEU A 32 7.52 6.39 8.24
N LYS A 33 6.35 6.95 8.56
CA LYS A 33 6.19 8.38 8.86
C LYS A 33 7.02 8.80 10.06
N SER A 34 7.02 7.98 11.12
CA SER A 34 7.81 8.26 12.33
C SER A 34 9.31 8.16 12.08
N ALA A 35 9.77 7.18 11.28
CA ALA A 35 11.17 7.03 10.92
C ALA A 35 11.67 8.15 10.01
N ALA A 36 10.83 8.65 9.10
CA ALA A 36 11.17 9.70 8.17
C ALA A 36 11.16 11.11 8.81
N GLY A 37 10.36 11.32 9.87
CA GLY A 37 10.34 12.54 10.69
C GLY A 37 10.31 13.85 9.90
N ASP A 38 11.05 14.83 10.38
CA ASP A 38 11.17 16.15 9.75
C ASP A 38 12.02 16.15 8.46
N TYR A 39 12.76 15.07 8.19
CA TYR A 39 13.56 14.93 6.95
C TYR A 39 12.74 15.08 5.67
N ILE A 40 11.45 14.69 5.70
CA ILE A 40 10.57 14.82 4.52
C ILE A 40 10.44 16.27 4.07
N LYS A 41 10.24 17.19 5.02
CA LYS A 41 10.09 18.62 4.72
C LYS A 41 11.38 19.20 4.14
N ASP A 42 12.52 18.86 4.74
CA ASP A 42 13.83 19.33 4.30
C ASP A 42 14.21 18.79 2.91
N ILE A 43 13.91 17.50 2.64
CA ILE A 43 14.15 16.89 1.33
C ILE A 43 13.29 17.57 0.27
N LEU A 44 12.01 17.77 0.54
CA LEU A 44 11.10 18.46 -0.39
C LEU A 44 11.55 19.89 -0.69
N ALA A 45 12.00 20.64 0.33
CA ALA A 45 12.44 22.01 0.14
C ALA A 45 13.76 22.13 -0.65
N ARG A 46 14.69 21.19 -0.49
CA ARG A 46 16.05 21.27 -1.08
C ARG A 46 16.19 20.57 -2.43
N MET A 47 15.47 19.47 -2.67
CA MET A 47 15.69 18.60 -3.84
C MET A 47 14.75 18.86 -5.02
N THR A 48 14.07 19.99 -5.05
CA THR A 48 13.11 20.32 -6.13
C THR A 48 13.66 21.26 -7.20
N SER A 49 14.95 21.60 -7.15
CA SER A 49 15.61 22.51 -8.10
C SER A 49 15.66 21.97 -9.54
N ASN A 50 15.66 20.65 -9.71
CA ASN A 50 15.67 19.97 -11.02
C ASN A 50 14.41 19.11 -11.14
N ARG A 51 13.79 19.08 -12.34
CA ARG A 51 12.56 18.31 -12.60
C ARG A 51 12.73 16.83 -12.30
N LEU A 52 13.86 16.23 -12.69
CA LEU A 52 14.12 14.81 -12.43
C LEU A 52 14.28 14.53 -10.93
N LEU A 53 15.04 15.38 -10.23
CA LEU A 53 15.17 15.29 -8.78
C LEU A 53 13.83 15.50 -8.07
N GLY A 54 12.99 16.43 -8.54
CA GLY A 54 11.64 16.64 -8.04
C GLY A 54 10.78 15.40 -8.19
N MET A 55 10.82 14.71 -9.33
CA MET A 55 10.10 13.43 -9.53
C MET A 55 10.61 12.35 -8.59
N MET A 56 11.91 12.16 -8.46
CA MET A 56 12.48 11.17 -7.54
C MET A 56 12.11 11.46 -6.09
N THR A 57 12.16 12.73 -5.70
CA THR A 57 11.76 13.17 -4.36
C THR A 57 10.28 12.90 -4.11
N GLY A 58 9.41 13.23 -5.06
CA GLY A 58 7.98 12.95 -4.98
C GLY A 58 7.68 11.46 -4.85
N ALA A 59 8.38 10.63 -5.64
CA ALA A 59 8.26 9.17 -5.57
C ALA A 59 8.71 8.63 -4.20
N MET A 60 9.86 9.07 -3.70
CA MET A 60 10.40 8.65 -2.42
C MET A 60 9.49 9.07 -1.25
N VAL A 61 9.09 10.34 -1.24
CA VAL A 61 8.21 10.89 -0.20
C VAL A 61 6.87 10.16 -0.17
N THR A 62 6.27 9.90 -1.33
CA THR A 62 4.99 9.18 -1.40
C THR A 62 5.14 7.72 -1.02
N ALA A 63 6.26 7.06 -1.39
CA ALA A 63 6.54 5.69 -0.94
C ALA A 63 6.63 5.59 0.60
N VAL A 64 7.13 6.65 1.26
CA VAL A 64 7.20 6.73 2.74
C VAL A 64 5.85 7.11 3.35
N ILE A 65 5.20 8.17 2.85
CA ILE A 65 3.92 8.67 3.38
C ILE A 65 2.77 7.69 3.05
N GLN A 66 2.92 6.88 2.01
CA GLN A 66 1.91 5.95 1.48
C GLN A 66 0.61 6.66 1.02
N SER A 67 0.72 7.95 0.67
CA SER A 67 -0.43 8.74 0.21
C SER A 67 0.02 9.85 -0.74
N SER A 68 -0.31 9.72 -2.02
CA SER A 68 -0.05 10.76 -3.03
C SER A 68 -0.91 12.00 -2.81
N SER A 69 -2.11 11.84 -2.25
CA SER A 69 -2.99 12.97 -1.90
C SER A 69 -2.36 13.85 -0.83
N VAL A 70 -1.81 13.26 0.24
CA VAL A 70 -1.09 14.01 1.29
C VAL A 70 0.12 14.72 0.70
N THR A 71 0.90 14.05 -0.14
CA THR A 71 2.04 14.66 -0.83
C THR A 71 1.58 15.85 -1.69
N THR A 72 0.48 15.72 -2.42
CA THR A 72 -0.06 16.80 -3.26
C THR A 72 -0.52 18.00 -2.42
N VAL A 73 -1.21 17.78 -1.30
CA VAL A 73 -1.63 18.84 -0.38
C VAL A 73 -0.43 19.56 0.22
N LEU A 74 0.64 18.85 0.57
CA LEU A 74 1.90 19.46 1.02
C LEU A 74 2.49 20.37 -0.08
N MET A 75 2.44 19.94 -1.36
CA MET A 75 2.92 20.77 -2.48
C MET A 75 2.11 22.07 -2.60
N VAL A 76 0.78 21.99 -2.47
CA VAL A 76 -0.08 23.20 -2.47
C VAL A 76 0.33 24.14 -1.32
N GLY A 77 0.56 23.59 -0.12
CA GLY A 77 1.05 24.37 1.02
C GLY A 77 2.39 25.05 0.76
N PHE A 78 3.35 24.35 0.16
CA PHE A 78 4.67 24.93 -0.17
C PHE A 78 4.60 26.01 -1.26
N ILE A 79 3.75 25.83 -2.27
CA ILE A 79 3.50 26.87 -3.28
C ILE A 79 2.90 28.11 -2.61
N SER A 80 1.88 27.94 -1.76
CA SER A 80 1.21 29.04 -1.04
C SER A 80 2.16 29.78 -0.10
N ALA A 81 3.13 29.08 0.49
CA ALA A 81 4.16 29.66 1.34
C ALA A 81 5.33 30.28 0.54
N GLY A 82 5.32 30.25 -0.79
CA GLY A 82 6.41 30.76 -1.63
C GLY A 82 7.70 29.93 -1.57
N LEU A 83 7.66 28.73 -1.01
CA LEU A 83 8.81 27.83 -0.87
C LEU A 83 9.10 27.02 -2.14
N MET A 84 8.14 26.96 -3.07
CA MET A 84 8.22 26.18 -4.30
C MET A 84 7.42 26.83 -5.42
N THR A 85 7.93 26.73 -6.65
CA THR A 85 7.19 27.18 -7.84
C THR A 85 6.20 26.10 -8.32
N MET A 86 5.17 26.52 -9.05
CA MET A 86 4.20 25.60 -9.68
C MET A 86 4.90 24.56 -10.58
N ALA A 87 5.90 24.98 -11.36
CA ALA A 87 6.65 24.09 -12.25
C ALA A 87 7.43 23.00 -11.49
N GLN A 88 7.95 23.29 -10.31
CA GLN A 88 8.62 22.32 -9.44
C GLN A 88 7.62 21.36 -8.83
N SER A 89 6.46 21.84 -8.40
CA SER A 89 5.42 20.99 -7.79
C SER A 89 4.86 19.95 -8.76
N VAL A 90 4.69 20.29 -10.04
CA VAL A 90 4.25 19.34 -11.07
C VAL A 90 5.17 18.12 -11.15
N ALA A 91 6.49 18.35 -11.13
CA ALA A 91 7.46 17.24 -11.13
C ALA A 91 7.31 16.33 -9.90
N VAL A 92 7.14 16.92 -8.71
CA VAL A 92 6.94 16.17 -7.46
C VAL A 92 5.61 15.40 -7.50
N ILE A 93 4.54 15.97 -8.02
CA ILE A 93 3.23 15.30 -8.13
C ILE A 93 3.29 14.11 -9.10
N ILE A 94 3.98 14.25 -10.24
CA ILE A 94 4.21 13.11 -11.16
C ILE A 94 5.00 12.01 -10.42
N GLY A 95 6.03 12.38 -9.68
CA GLY A 95 6.79 11.46 -8.85
C GLY A 95 5.94 10.77 -7.79
N ALA A 96 5.04 11.51 -7.13
CA ALA A 96 4.13 10.96 -6.13
C ALA A 96 3.25 9.82 -6.69
N ASN A 97 2.76 9.98 -7.91
CA ASN A 97 2.00 8.91 -8.59
C ASN A 97 2.87 7.67 -8.86
N ILE A 98 4.13 7.85 -9.24
CA ILE A 98 5.09 6.76 -9.40
C ILE A 98 5.35 6.07 -8.05
N GLY A 99 5.51 6.83 -6.95
CA GLY A 99 5.72 6.30 -5.61
C GLY A 99 4.61 5.35 -5.14
N THR A 100 3.36 5.68 -5.44
CA THR A 100 2.22 4.81 -5.16
C THR A 100 2.29 3.48 -5.92
N THR A 101 2.71 3.52 -7.19
CA THR A 101 2.82 2.29 -7.99
C THR A 101 3.98 1.40 -7.56
N ILE A 102 5.08 1.96 -7.06
CA ILE A 102 6.22 1.21 -6.50
C ILE A 102 5.75 0.37 -5.31
N THR A 103 4.97 0.96 -4.40
CA THR A 103 4.39 0.24 -3.27
C THR A 103 3.50 -0.91 -3.74
N ALA A 104 2.58 -0.64 -4.67
CA ALA A 104 1.73 -1.67 -5.25
C ALA A 104 2.54 -2.80 -5.91
N GLN A 105 3.65 -2.45 -6.58
CA GLN A 105 4.54 -3.43 -7.20
C GLN A 105 5.26 -4.32 -6.18
N ILE A 106 5.72 -3.75 -5.06
CA ILE A 106 6.32 -4.53 -3.96
C ILE A 106 5.30 -5.52 -3.39
N LEU A 107 4.06 -5.07 -3.18
CA LEU A 107 2.98 -5.91 -2.67
C LEU A 107 2.54 -7.00 -3.67
N ALA A 108 2.71 -6.79 -4.96
CA ALA A 108 2.38 -7.78 -6.00
C ALA A 108 3.32 -9.00 -6.03
N PHE A 109 4.52 -8.89 -5.46
CA PHE A 109 5.40 -10.06 -5.32
C PHE A 109 4.79 -11.05 -4.32
N LYS A 110 4.55 -12.29 -4.76
CA LYS A 110 4.02 -13.37 -3.93
C LYS A 110 5.06 -13.85 -2.91
N VAL A 111 5.29 -13.07 -1.87
CA VAL A 111 6.24 -13.39 -0.79
C VAL A 111 5.50 -13.99 0.42
N THR A 112 4.41 -14.71 0.17
CA THR A 112 3.56 -15.30 1.21
C THR A 112 4.32 -16.24 2.15
N ALA A 113 5.33 -16.94 1.65
CA ALA A 113 6.19 -17.81 2.46
C ALA A 113 7.01 -17.03 3.52
N LEU A 114 7.29 -15.75 3.28
CA LEU A 114 8.02 -14.89 4.22
C LEU A 114 7.11 -14.14 5.19
N ALA A 115 5.78 -14.20 5.04
CA ALA A 115 4.85 -13.43 5.84
C ALA A 115 5.02 -13.71 7.35
N LEU A 116 4.99 -14.98 7.76
CA LEU A 116 5.14 -15.36 9.16
C LEU A 116 6.54 -15.05 9.73
N PRO A 117 7.66 -15.35 9.06
CA PRO A 117 8.98 -14.88 9.48
C PRO A 117 9.09 -13.36 9.65
N LEU A 118 8.50 -12.58 8.74
CA LEU A 118 8.47 -11.12 8.85
C LEU A 118 7.65 -10.63 10.05
N ILE A 119 6.49 -11.24 10.30
CA ILE A 119 5.68 -10.94 11.49
C ILE A 119 6.47 -11.24 12.76
N ALA A 120 7.03 -12.45 12.87
CA ALA A 120 7.77 -12.86 14.05
C ALA A 120 9.03 -12.00 14.30
N GLY A 121 9.84 -11.81 13.27
CA GLY A 121 11.06 -10.99 13.35
C GLY A 121 10.75 -9.52 13.65
N GLY A 122 9.78 -8.94 12.93
CA GLY A 122 9.35 -7.56 13.13
C GLY A 122 8.79 -7.33 14.52
N PHE A 123 7.96 -8.24 15.02
CA PHE A 123 7.42 -8.19 16.39
C PHE A 123 8.53 -8.25 17.43
N LEU A 124 9.45 -9.23 17.33
CA LEU A 124 10.55 -9.36 18.28
C LEU A 124 11.40 -8.09 18.33
N VAL A 125 11.77 -7.53 17.18
CA VAL A 125 12.57 -6.30 17.13
C VAL A 125 11.78 -5.12 17.72
N SER A 126 10.53 -4.92 17.32
CA SER A 126 9.71 -3.78 17.80
C SER A 126 9.42 -3.84 19.28
N PHE A 127 9.35 -5.06 19.87
CA PHE A 127 9.01 -5.26 21.28
C PHE A 127 10.24 -5.28 22.20
N THR A 128 11.38 -5.85 21.76
CA THR A 128 12.56 -6.05 22.62
C THR A 128 13.54 -4.89 22.61
N VAL A 129 13.60 -4.14 21.51
CA VAL A 129 14.62 -3.09 21.32
C VAL A 129 14.15 -1.77 21.92
N LYS A 130 15.01 -1.12 22.70
CA LYS A 130 14.73 0.19 23.33
C LYS A 130 14.97 1.40 22.41
N SER A 131 15.75 1.22 21.34
CA SER A 131 16.05 2.30 20.38
C SER A 131 14.87 2.55 19.47
N GLU A 132 14.39 3.79 19.40
CA GLU A 132 13.25 4.18 18.57
C GLU A 132 13.46 3.88 17.09
N HIS A 133 14.67 4.06 16.54
CA HIS A 133 14.96 3.73 15.14
C HIS A 133 14.77 2.24 14.84
N TRP A 134 15.27 1.36 15.70
CA TRP A 134 15.12 -0.09 15.52
C TRP A 134 13.69 -0.55 15.76
N LYS A 135 12.99 0.09 16.69
CA LYS A 135 11.58 -0.17 16.94
C LYS A 135 10.72 0.18 15.71
N GLN A 136 10.99 1.34 15.08
CA GLN A 136 10.33 1.71 13.83
C GLN A 136 10.65 0.72 12.69
N ALA A 137 11.92 0.32 12.54
CA ALA A 137 12.31 -0.70 11.56
C ALA A 137 11.59 -2.03 11.80
N GLY A 138 11.51 -2.48 13.06
CA GLY A 138 10.75 -3.67 13.44
C GLY A 138 9.26 -3.55 13.10
N SER A 139 8.65 -2.39 13.35
CA SER A 139 7.25 -2.13 13.03
C SER A 139 6.98 -2.09 11.51
N ILE A 140 7.92 -1.57 10.71
CA ILE A 140 7.82 -1.62 9.24
C ILE A 140 7.81 -3.08 8.76
N VAL A 141 8.73 -3.90 9.27
CA VAL A 141 8.84 -5.31 8.91
C VAL A 141 7.61 -6.10 9.38
N LEU A 142 7.12 -5.84 10.58
CA LEU A 142 5.88 -6.41 11.12
C LEU A 142 4.68 -6.07 10.23
N GLY A 143 4.51 -4.77 9.93
CA GLY A 143 3.40 -4.31 9.09
C GLY A 143 3.43 -4.93 7.69
N LEU A 144 4.61 -5.02 7.07
CA LEU A 144 4.78 -5.68 5.77
C LEU A 144 4.41 -7.17 5.84
N GLY A 145 4.81 -7.87 6.90
CA GLY A 145 4.44 -9.26 7.13
C GLY A 145 2.93 -9.45 7.27
N LEU A 146 2.26 -8.57 8.03
CA LEU A 146 0.79 -8.58 8.19
C LEU A 146 0.06 -8.32 6.87
N VAL A 147 0.55 -7.38 6.05
CA VAL A 147 0.02 -7.11 4.70
C VAL A 147 0.10 -8.36 3.82
N PHE A 148 1.26 -9.01 3.76
CA PHE A 148 1.41 -10.24 2.98
C PHE A 148 0.55 -11.39 3.50
N TYR A 149 0.44 -11.53 4.81
CA TYR A 149 -0.40 -12.56 5.42
C TYR A 149 -1.89 -12.32 5.17
N GLY A 150 -2.34 -11.07 5.30
CA GLY A 150 -3.72 -10.67 4.97
C GLY A 150 -4.07 -10.95 3.51
N MET A 151 -3.15 -10.61 2.57
CA MET A 151 -3.35 -10.95 1.14
C MET A 151 -3.39 -12.46 0.90
N ALA A 152 -2.56 -13.23 1.60
CA ALA A 152 -2.56 -14.69 1.48
C ALA A 152 -3.91 -15.27 1.91
N LEU A 153 -4.43 -14.86 3.07
CA LEU A 153 -5.73 -15.29 3.59
C LEU A 153 -6.88 -14.93 2.64
N MET A 154 -6.90 -13.70 2.11
CA MET A 154 -7.91 -13.32 1.11
C MET A 154 -7.81 -14.16 -0.16
N SER A 155 -6.60 -14.41 -0.65
CA SER A 155 -6.37 -15.21 -1.86
C SER A 155 -6.82 -16.67 -1.67
N GLU A 156 -6.56 -17.24 -0.49
CA GLU A 156 -6.98 -18.60 -0.14
C GLU A 156 -8.50 -18.69 0.00
N ALA A 157 -9.11 -17.71 0.67
CA ALA A 157 -10.57 -17.64 0.80
C ALA A 157 -11.29 -17.56 -0.55
N LEU A 158 -10.69 -16.85 -1.52
CA LEU A 158 -11.25 -16.68 -2.87
C LEU A 158 -10.88 -17.81 -3.84
N TYR A 159 -9.98 -18.72 -3.45
CA TYR A 159 -9.52 -19.80 -4.32
C TYR A 159 -10.67 -20.64 -4.92
N PRO A 160 -11.73 -20.98 -4.16
CA PRO A 160 -12.85 -21.75 -4.67
C PRO A 160 -13.69 -21.08 -5.76
N LEU A 161 -13.72 -19.74 -5.76
CA LEU A 161 -14.43 -19.01 -6.81
C LEU A 161 -13.82 -19.26 -8.20
N ARG A 162 -12.54 -19.64 -8.28
CA ARG A 162 -11.87 -19.96 -9.55
C ARG A 162 -12.47 -21.16 -10.26
N SER A 163 -13.11 -22.08 -9.53
CA SER A 163 -13.77 -23.26 -10.07
C SER A 163 -15.30 -23.15 -10.05
N PHE A 164 -15.86 -22.03 -9.62
CA PHE A 164 -17.31 -21.82 -9.52
C PHE A 164 -17.87 -21.38 -10.89
N PRO A 165 -18.70 -22.23 -11.56
CA PRO A 165 -19.15 -21.98 -12.91
C PRO A 165 -19.82 -20.62 -13.14
N PRO A 166 -20.74 -20.14 -12.26
CA PRO A 166 -21.37 -18.84 -12.45
C PRO A 166 -20.37 -17.67 -12.42
N PHE A 167 -19.30 -17.80 -11.62
CA PHE A 167 -18.23 -16.80 -11.56
C PHE A 167 -17.39 -16.79 -12.85
N ILE A 168 -17.09 -17.98 -13.38
CA ILE A 168 -16.35 -18.14 -14.63
C ILE A 168 -17.17 -17.55 -15.80
N GLU A 169 -18.47 -17.86 -15.88
CA GLU A 169 -19.37 -17.32 -16.91
C GLU A 169 -19.47 -15.80 -16.83
N PHE A 170 -19.58 -15.24 -15.62
CA PHE A 170 -19.56 -13.80 -15.39
C PHE A 170 -18.24 -13.17 -15.87
N MET A 171 -17.09 -13.75 -15.53
CA MET A 171 -15.78 -13.28 -15.98
C MET A 171 -15.62 -13.39 -17.50
N VAL A 172 -16.13 -14.44 -18.12
CA VAL A 172 -16.11 -14.64 -19.59
C VAL A 172 -17.05 -13.63 -20.30
N SER A 173 -18.16 -13.26 -19.68
CA SER A 173 -19.08 -12.24 -20.22
C SER A 173 -18.46 -10.84 -20.26
N MET A 174 -17.45 -10.57 -19.41
CA MET A 174 -16.70 -9.30 -19.38
C MET A 174 -15.65 -9.16 -20.49
N LYS A 175 -15.71 -9.94 -21.55
CA LYS A 175 -14.81 -9.81 -22.71
C LYS A 175 -14.92 -8.44 -23.43
N ASN A 176 -16.00 -7.70 -23.17
CA ASN A 176 -16.12 -6.33 -23.67
C ASN A 176 -15.30 -5.37 -22.79
N PRO A 177 -14.24 -4.72 -23.33
CA PRO A 177 -13.39 -3.81 -22.55
C PRO A 177 -14.15 -2.67 -21.88
N LEU A 178 -15.23 -2.18 -22.51
CA LEU A 178 -16.08 -1.11 -21.96
C LEU A 178 -16.84 -1.58 -20.71
N MET A 179 -17.32 -2.82 -20.72
CA MET A 179 -18.03 -3.39 -19.57
C MET A 179 -17.08 -3.62 -18.39
N GLY A 180 -15.88 -4.12 -18.65
CA GLY A 180 -14.83 -4.27 -17.65
C GLY A 180 -14.41 -2.91 -17.03
N ALA A 181 -14.26 -1.89 -17.86
CA ALA A 181 -13.95 -0.53 -17.41
C ALA A 181 -15.08 0.08 -16.56
N ALA A 182 -16.35 -0.10 -16.97
CA ALA A 182 -17.50 0.40 -16.22
C ALA A 182 -17.64 -0.28 -14.84
N VAL A 183 -17.45 -1.61 -14.78
CA VAL A 183 -17.47 -2.37 -13.50
C VAL A 183 -16.32 -1.95 -12.61
N GLY A 184 -15.11 -1.81 -13.14
CA GLY A 184 -13.93 -1.33 -12.40
C GLY A 184 -14.12 0.09 -11.86
N ALA A 185 -14.64 1.01 -12.69
CA ALA A 185 -14.95 2.38 -12.28
C ALA A 185 -16.03 2.41 -11.18
N GLY A 186 -17.09 1.62 -11.33
CA GLY A 186 -18.15 1.50 -10.33
C GLY A 186 -17.62 0.98 -8.99
N PHE A 187 -16.78 -0.05 -9.03
CA PHE A 187 -16.14 -0.60 -7.81
C PHE A 187 -15.25 0.45 -7.13
N THR A 188 -14.43 1.15 -7.90
CA THR A 188 -13.54 2.20 -7.38
C THR A 188 -14.31 3.40 -6.80
N ALA A 189 -15.51 3.68 -7.31
CA ALA A 189 -16.34 4.78 -6.81
C ALA A 189 -17.02 4.45 -5.45
N ILE A 190 -17.14 3.16 -5.11
CA ILE A 190 -17.76 2.69 -3.85
C ILE A 190 -16.72 2.52 -2.75
N VAL A 191 -15.48 2.19 -3.10
CA VAL A 191 -14.36 1.95 -2.19
C VAL A 191 -13.50 3.20 -2.04
#